data_b20720683cdb3a798ad235ee5d27c3d0
#
_entry.id   b20720683cdb3a798ad235ee5d27c3d0
#
_cell.length_a   1.000
_cell.length_b   1.000
_cell.length_c   1.000
_cell.angle_alpha   90.00
_cell.angle_beta   90.00
_cell.angle_gamma   90.00
#
_symmetry.space_group_name_H-M   'P 1'
#
loop_
_entity.id
_entity.type
_entity.pdbx_description
1 polymer ?
#
loop_
_entity_poly.entity_id
_entity_poly.type
_entity_poly.pdbx_seq_one_letter_code
_entity_poly.pdbx_strand_id
1 'polypeptide(L)'
;ARDSEVNNQRVRKGQILGMEDGKITVLEHDPIKAGYKVARRLYKKLNASMITIYYGADSNEEQAEALSTMIASRCHDAEIAVIPGGQPIYYFTIAVE
;
A
#
# COMPACT_ATOMS: atom_id res chain seq x y z
N ALA A 1 3.63 -12.55 6.84
CA ALA A 1 2.73 -13.60 6.29
C ALA A 1 3.31 -14.97 6.52
N ARG A 2 2.48 -15.98 6.52
CA ARG A 2 2.91 -17.39 6.52
C ARG A 2 3.08 -17.84 5.07
N ASP A 3 3.85 -18.93 4.89
CA ASP A 3 3.88 -19.57 3.58
C ASP A 3 2.48 -20.06 3.25
N SER A 4 1.98 -19.66 2.09
CA SER A 4 0.66 -20.04 1.63
C SER A 4 0.56 -19.81 0.12
N GLU A 5 -0.61 -20.09 -0.42
CA GLU A 5 -0.91 -19.85 -1.81
C GLU A 5 -2.18 -19.04 -1.89
N VAL A 6 -2.12 -17.87 -2.54
CA VAL A 6 -3.26 -16.97 -2.72
C VAL A 6 -3.33 -16.59 -4.19
N ASN A 7 -4.50 -16.78 -4.81
CA ASN A 7 -4.72 -16.49 -6.23
C ASN A 7 -3.66 -17.14 -7.15
N ASN A 8 -3.31 -18.40 -6.85
CA ASN A 8 -2.30 -19.17 -7.58
C ASN A 8 -0.88 -18.61 -7.47
N GLN A 9 -0.63 -17.73 -6.53
CA GLN A 9 0.72 -17.23 -6.24
C GLN A 9 1.21 -17.78 -4.93
N ARG A 10 2.45 -18.25 -4.91
CA ARG A 10 3.09 -18.73 -3.70
C ARG A 10 3.53 -17.54 -2.85
N VAL A 11 3.05 -17.48 -1.62
CA VAL A 11 3.42 -16.46 -0.65
C VAL A 11 4.31 -17.10 0.41
N ARG A 12 5.49 -16.55 0.61
CA ARG A 12 6.44 -17.04 1.60
C ARG A 12 6.27 -16.27 2.91
N LYS A 13 6.61 -16.94 4.02
CA LYS A 13 6.60 -16.32 5.33
C LYS A 13 7.46 -15.05 5.33
N GLY A 14 6.93 -13.98 5.90
CA GLY A 14 7.62 -12.68 5.98
C GLY A 14 7.39 -11.77 4.80
N GLN A 15 6.73 -12.23 3.75
CA GLN A 15 6.38 -11.36 2.64
C GLN A 15 5.16 -10.52 2.96
N ILE A 16 5.15 -9.30 2.43
CA ILE A 16 4.04 -8.36 2.55
C ILE A 16 3.31 -8.35 1.22
N LEU A 17 1.99 -8.48 1.29
CA LEU A 17 1.14 -8.53 0.12
C LEU A 17 0.59 -7.16 -0.22
N GLY A 18 0.74 -6.75 -1.47
CA GLY A 18 -0.02 -5.65 -2.03
C GLY A 18 -1.18 -6.20 -2.83
N MET A 19 -2.40 -5.78 -2.51
CA MET A 19 -3.60 -6.32 -3.13
C MET A 19 -4.42 -5.21 -3.78
N GLU A 20 -4.98 -5.53 -4.94
CA GLU A 20 -5.91 -4.69 -5.69
C GLU A 20 -7.13 -5.54 -6.03
N ASP A 21 -8.32 -5.12 -5.59
CA ASP A 21 -9.56 -5.83 -5.88
C ASP A 21 -9.49 -7.33 -5.55
N GLY A 22 -8.89 -7.66 -4.40
CA GLY A 22 -8.78 -9.04 -3.94
C GLY A 22 -7.69 -9.87 -4.60
N LYS A 23 -6.90 -9.27 -5.50
CA LYS A 23 -5.80 -9.97 -6.17
C LYS A 23 -4.45 -9.46 -5.68
N ILE A 24 -3.48 -10.37 -5.54
CA ILE A 24 -2.13 -9.99 -5.22
C ILE A 24 -1.46 -9.41 -6.45
N THR A 25 -1.03 -8.17 -6.37
CA THR A 25 -0.31 -7.49 -7.46
C THR A 25 1.12 -7.15 -7.08
N VAL A 26 1.44 -7.19 -5.80
CA VAL A 26 2.77 -6.85 -5.27
C VAL A 26 3.15 -7.84 -4.18
N LEU A 27 4.38 -8.34 -4.24
CA LEU A 27 5.01 -9.10 -3.18
C LEU A 27 6.28 -8.36 -2.77
N GLU A 28 6.40 -8.04 -1.49
CA GLU A 28 7.51 -7.27 -0.94
C GLU A 28 7.86 -7.76 0.45
N HIS A 29 8.99 -7.29 0.99
CA HIS A 29 9.39 -7.57 2.36
C HIS A 29 9.20 -6.36 3.29
N ASP A 30 8.97 -5.19 2.72
CA ASP A 30 8.82 -3.93 3.43
C ASP A 30 7.42 -3.37 3.17
N PRO A 31 6.62 -3.11 4.22
CA PRO A 31 5.26 -2.56 4.05
C PRO A 31 5.24 -1.22 3.31
N ILE A 32 6.24 -0.36 3.53
CA ILE A 32 6.30 0.95 2.88
C ILE A 32 6.53 0.78 1.38
N LYS A 33 7.45 -0.10 1.00
CA LYS A 33 7.68 -0.40 -0.42
C LYS A 33 6.46 -1.04 -1.08
N ALA A 34 5.78 -1.94 -0.36
CA ALA A 34 4.56 -2.55 -0.86
C ALA A 34 3.47 -1.51 -1.11
N GLY A 35 3.25 -0.62 -0.15
CA GLY A 35 2.28 0.48 -0.29
C GLY A 35 2.62 1.41 -1.44
N TYR A 36 3.89 1.75 -1.58
CA TYR A 36 4.37 2.59 -2.68
C TYR A 36 4.08 1.95 -4.05
N LYS A 37 4.40 0.67 -4.20
CA LYS A 37 4.19 -0.02 -5.47
C LYS A 37 2.71 -0.11 -5.85
N VAL A 38 1.85 -0.42 -4.89
CA VAL A 38 0.40 -0.47 -5.11
C VAL A 38 -0.13 0.90 -5.50
N ALA A 39 0.22 1.94 -4.74
CA ALA A 39 -0.25 3.30 -5.00
C ALA A 39 0.19 3.79 -6.38
N ARG A 40 1.44 3.56 -6.75
CA ARG A 40 1.96 3.98 -8.04
C ARG A 40 1.26 3.27 -9.20
N ARG A 41 0.99 1.98 -9.07
CA ARG A 41 0.26 1.22 -10.08
C ARG A 41 -1.13 1.81 -10.31
N LEU A 42 -1.86 2.05 -9.22
CA LEU A 42 -3.21 2.61 -9.30
C LEU A 42 -3.21 4.06 -9.77
N TYR A 43 -2.25 4.85 -9.35
CA TYR A 43 -2.09 6.22 -9.80
C TYR A 43 -1.99 6.30 -11.33
N LYS A 44 -1.16 5.45 -11.92
CA LYS A 44 -1.00 5.40 -13.38
C LYS A 44 -2.25 4.86 -14.07
N LYS A 45 -2.80 3.77 -13.54
CA LYS A 45 -3.96 3.09 -14.12
C LYS A 45 -5.20 3.99 -14.14
N LEU A 46 -5.41 4.76 -13.07
CA LEU A 46 -6.61 5.57 -12.91
C LEU A 46 -6.41 7.04 -13.27
N ASN A 47 -5.18 7.42 -13.58
CA ASN A 47 -4.84 8.83 -13.80
C ASN A 47 -5.28 9.68 -12.60
N ALA A 48 -4.91 9.24 -11.41
CA ALA A 48 -5.46 9.71 -10.14
C ALA A 48 -4.99 11.10 -9.77
N SER A 49 -5.83 11.83 -9.04
CA SER A 49 -5.53 13.16 -8.51
C SER A 49 -5.51 13.19 -6.98
N MET A 50 -5.96 12.12 -6.32
CA MET A 50 -6.01 12.05 -4.86
C MET A 50 -5.60 10.66 -4.38
N ILE A 51 -4.69 10.61 -3.41
CA ILE A 51 -4.26 9.37 -2.77
C ILE A 51 -4.40 9.55 -1.26
N THR A 52 -5.17 8.69 -0.62
CA THR A 52 -5.34 8.71 0.83
C THR A 52 -4.74 7.46 1.43
N ILE A 53 -3.85 7.63 2.41
CA ILE A 53 -3.19 6.55 3.11
C ILE A 53 -3.80 6.44 4.50
N TYR A 54 -4.45 5.31 4.77
CA TYR A 54 -4.96 4.97 6.10
C TYR A 54 -3.98 4.01 6.75
N TYR A 55 -3.31 4.42 7.83
CA TYR A 55 -2.38 3.51 8.50
C TYR A 55 -3.13 2.69 9.56
N GLY A 56 -2.83 1.39 9.57
CA GLY A 56 -3.50 0.43 10.43
C GLY A 56 -2.92 0.36 11.83
N ALA A 57 -3.51 -0.53 12.65
CA ALA A 57 -3.11 -0.71 14.04
C ALA A 57 -1.65 -1.17 14.20
N ASP A 58 -1.12 -1.90 13.22
CA ASP A 58 0.26 -2.41 13.24
C ASP A 58 1.26 -1.49 12.55
N SER A 59 0.85 -0.30 12.17
CA SER A 59 1.71 0.74 11.61
C SER A 59 1.55 2.02 12.43
N ASN A 60 2.16 3.09 11.99
CA ASN A 60 2.09 4.37 12.69
C ASN A 60 2.19 5.54 11.72
N GLU A 61 1.98 6.74 12.26
CA GLU A 61 2.00 7.97 11.46
C GLU A 61 3.37 8.18 10.78
N GLU A 62 4.46 7.88 11.48
CA GLU A 62 5.80 8.04 10.94
C GLU A 62 6.01 7.18 9.70
N GLN A 63 5.59 5.93 9.74
CA GLN A 63 5.66 5.03 8.60
C GLN A 63 4.77 5.51 7.45
N ALA A 64 3.57 5.98 7.76
CA ALA A 64 2.65 6.50 6.76
C ALA A 64 3.20 7.77 6.10
N GLU A 65 3.84 8.64 6.86
CA GLU A 65 4.49 9.84 6.32
C GLU A 65 5.68 9.46 5.40
N ALA A 66 6.45 8.44 5.77
CA ALA A 66 7.53 7.94 4.93
C ALA A 66 6.96 7.39 3.60
N LEU A 67 5.85 6.66 3.67
CA LEU A 67 5.16 6.17 2.49
C LEU A 67 4.67 7.33 1.62
N SER A 68 4.06 8.35 2.23
CA SER A 68 3.59 9.55 1.54
C SER A 68 4.72 10.22 0.77
N THR A 69 5.88 10.37 1.39
CA THR A 69 7.05 10.97 0.75
C THR A 69 7.51 10.17 -0.46
N MET A 70 7.54 8.85 -0.36
CA MET A 70 7.90 7.99 -1.48
C MET A 70 6.90 8.13 -2.64
N ILE A 71 5.61 8.11 -2.32
CA ILE A 71 4.57 8.26 -3.34
C ILE A 71 4.68 9.62 -4.01
N ALA A 72 4.85 10.69 -3.25
CA ALA A 72 4.97 12.05 -3.78
C ALA A 72 6.15 12.19 -4.75
N SER A 73 7.21 11.43 -4.56
CA SER A 73 8.38 11.48 -5.42
C SER A 73 8.10 11.02 -6.86
N ARG A 74 7.01 10.30 -7.08
CA ARG A 74 6.66 9.73 -8.39
C ARG A 74 5.26 10.10 -8.87
N CYS A 75 4.38 10.52 -7.97
CA CYS A 75 2.99 10.83 -8.29
C CYS A 75 2.75 12.34 -8.13
N HIS A 76 3.33 13.11 -9.04
CA HIS A 76 3.42 14.57 -8.90
C HIS A 76 2.08 15.30 -9.03
N ASP A 77 1.11 14.69 -9.69
CA ASP A 77 -0.18 15.33 -9.95
C ASP A 77 -1.25 14.95 -8.93
N ALA A 78 -0.89 14.15 -7.92
CA ALA A 78 -1.83 13.74 -6.89
C ALA A 78 -1.58 14.47 -5.57
N GLU A 79 -2.67 14.83 -4.91
CA GLU A 79 -2.62 15.23 -3.50
C GLU A 79 -2.60 13.98 -2.64
N ILE A 80 -1.86 14.00 -1.54
CA ILE A 80 -1.72 12.84 -0.66
C ILE A 80 -2.14 13.24 0.74
N ALA A 81 -3.05 12.47 1.33
CA ALA A 81 -3.48 12.62 2.72
C ALA A 81 -3.10 11.39 3.53
N VAL A 82 -2.74 11.58 4.79
CA VAL A 82 -2.42 10.52 5.74
C VAL A 82 -3.43 10.59 6.87
N ILE A 83 -4.11 9.48 7.12
CA ILE A 83 -5.19 9.41 8.10
C ILE A 83 -5.01 8.19 9.00
N PRO A 84 -5.16 8.32 10.34
CA PRO A 84 -5.15 7.17 11.22
C PRO A 84 -6.40 6.31 10.96
N GLY A 85 -6.20 5.12 10.41
CA GLY A 85 -7.29 4.21 10.10
C GLY A 85 -7.60 3.25 11.24
N GLY A 86 -6.56 2.78 11.92
CA GLY A 86 -6.70 1.83 13.04
C GLY A 86 -7.17 0.44 12.64
N GLN A 87 -7.25 0.15 11.35
CA GLN A 87 -7.70 -1.15 10.88
C GLN A 87 -6.72 -2.25 11.30
N PRO A 88 -7.23 -3.43 11.69
CA PRO A 88 -6.38 -4.57 11.97
C PRO A 88 -5.90 -5.23 10.67
N ILE A 89 -4.87 -6.08 10.77
CA ILE A 89 -4.34 -6.94 9.69
C ILE A 89 -3.53 -6.18 8.65
N TYR A 90 -4.10 -5.11 8.07
CA TYR A 90 -3.43 -4.37 7.00
C TYR A 90 -2.58 -3.23 7.57
N TYR A 91 -1.32 -3.16 7.15
CA TYR A 91 -0.46 -2.03 7.51
C TYR A 91 -1.02 -0.72 6.96
N PHE A 92 -1.36 -0.73 5.68
CA PHE A 92 -1.93 0.43 5.01
C PHE A 92 -3.12 0.02 4.15
N THR A 93 -4.13 0.88 4.14
CA THR A 93 -5.20 0.83 3.16
C THR A 93 -5.09 2.12 2.36
N ILE A 94 -5.06 2.01 1.05
CA ILE A 94 -4.78 3.16 0.19
C ILE A 94 -5.95 3.36 -0.77
N ALA A 95 -6.58 4.54 -0.69
CA ALA A 95 -7.63 4.94 -1.62
C ALA A 95 -7.01 5.82 -2.69
N VAL A 96 -7.22 5.46 -3.95
CA VAL A 96 -6.69 6.18 -5.10
C VAL A 96 -7.84 6.62 -5.99
N GLU A 97 -7.97 7.93 -6.21
CA GLU A 97 -9.11 8.52 -6.93
C GLU A 97 -8.69 9.53 -7.99
#